data_146ded1eab7768fdf97d804add9dc999
#
_entry.id   146ded1eab7768fdf97d804add9dc999
#
_cell.length_a   1.000
_cell.length_b   1.000
_cell.length_c   1.000
_cell.angle_alpha   90.00
_cell.angle_beta   90.00
_cell.angle_gamma   90.00
#
_symmetry.space_group_name_H-M   'P 1'
#
loop_
_entity.id
_entity.type
_entity.pdbx_description
1 polymer ?
#
loop_
_entity_poly.entity_id
_entity_poly.type
_entity_poly.pdbx_seq_one_letter_code
_entity_poly.pdbx_strand_id
1 'polypeptide(L)'
;MAAGAFRNRRMTDGAVPDSLIPYDEIVQEALRAVVGRVLGEVERGGGLPGEHHFYITFKTQAPGVDIPQHLTQRFPDEMTIVIQNRFWDLKVEPDAFEVGLSFNQVPAKLHVPFAAVTGFVDPAVNFALQFQAQSEDGEAETGEPENDMPIATSEDGSNVVSVDFTRKK
;
A
#
# COMPACT_ATOMS: atom_id res chain seq x y z
N MET A 1 -3.30 12.45 64.70
CA MET A 1 -2.07 12.26 63.87
C MET A 1 -2.49 11.64 62.55
N ALA A 2 -2.61 12.43 61.55
CA ALA A 2 -2.99 11.97 60.25
C ALA A 2 -1.73 11.57 59.47
N ALA A 3 -1.55 10.28 59.23
CA ALA A 3 -0.56 9.79 58.31
C ALA A 3 -1.03 10.08 56.87
N GLY A 4 -0.43 11.08 56.25
CA GLY A 4 -0.69 11.40 54.87
C GLY A 4 -0.22 10.26 53.97
N ALA A 5 -1.19 9.54 53.45
CA ALA A 5 -0.92 8.60 52.34
C ALA A 5 -0.60 9.42 51.11
N PHE A 6 0.66 9.61 50.84
CA PHE A 6 1.10 10.02 49.50
C PHE A 6 0.71 8.90 48.53
N ARG A 7 -0.44 9.05 47.93
CA ARG A 7 -0.74 8.28 46.72
C ARG A 7 0.26 8.69 45.65
N ASN A 8 1.22 7.82 45.43
CA ASN A 8 2.10 7.86 44.29
C ASN A 8 1.20 7.78 43.07
N ARG A 9 0.79 8.94 42.53
CA ARG A 9 0.19 9.02 41.21
C ARG A 9 1.31 8.59 40.26
N ARG A 10 1.30 7.34 39.91
CA ARG A 10 2.03 6.93 38.70
C ARG A 10 1.52 7.87 37.62
N MET A 11 2.39 8.75 37.16
CA MET A 11 2.21 9.41 35.89
C MET A 11 2.07 8.29 34.90
N THR A 12 0.84 7.99 34.50
CA THR A 12 0.58 7.17 33.34
C THR A 12 1.23 7.91 32.21
N ASP A 13 2.35 7.35 31.78
CA ASP A 13 3.06 7.65 30.57
C ASP A 13 2.03 8.01 29.49
N GLY A 14 2.16 9.22 28.89
CA GLY A 14 1.13 9.84 28.09
C GLY A 14 0.67 8.94 26.96
N ALA A 15 -0.32 8.10 27.23
CA ALA A 15 -1.13 7.52 26.19
C ALA A 15 -1.76 8.69 25.44
N VAL A 16 -1.36 8.87 24.18
CA VAL A 16 -2.05 9.79 23.29
C VAL A 16 -3.53 9.37 23.33
N PRO A 17 -4.47 10.23 23.67
CA PRO A 17 -5.86 9.84 23.71
C PRO A 17 -6.27 9.29 22.36
N ASP A 18 -6.99 8.17 22.34
CA ASP A 18 -7.52 7.60 21.12
C ASP A 18 -8.28 8.68 20.35
N SER A 19 -7.83 8.93 19.14
CA SER A 19 -8.44 9.94 18.31
C SER A 19 -9.85 9.48 17.91
N LEU A 20 -10.85 10.30 18.20
CA LEU A 20 -12.22 10.08 17.70
C LEU A 20 -12.35 10.30 16.19
N ILE A 21 -11.33 10.88 15.58
CA ILE A 21 -11.22 11.05 14.14
C ILE A 21 -10.18 10.04 13.62
N PRO A 22 -10.55 9.14 12.73
CA PRO A 22 -9.65 8.12 12.21
C PRO A 22 -8.68 8.69 11.17
N TYR A 23 -7.78 9.58 11.61
CA TYR A 23 -6.85 10.27 10.72
C TYR A 23 -5.98 9.32 9.88
N ASP A 24 -5.52 8.24 10.47
CA ASP A 24 -4.67 7.28 9.77
C ASP A 24 -5.42 6.60 8.62
N GLU A 25 -6.67 6.22 8.85
CA GLU A 25 -7.54 5.65 7.82
C GLU A 25 -7.82 6.65 6.69
N ILE A 26 -8.13 7.89 7.05
CA ILE A 26 -8.39 8.98 6.09
C ILE A 26 -7.15 9.23 5.21
N VAL A 27 -5.96 9.26 5.82
CA VAL A 27 -4.70 9.44 5.08
C VAL A 27 -4.43 8.25 4.16
N GLN A 28 -4.64 7.02 4.64
CA GLN A 28 -4.45 5.82 3.83
C GLN A 28 -5.41 5.80 2.63
N GLU A 29 -6.65 6.16 2.84
CA GLU A 29 -7.65 6.28 1.76
C GLU A 29 -7.24 7.35 0.73
N ALA A 30 -6.78 8.50 1.17
CA ALA A 30 -6.30 9.58 0.31
C ALA A 30 -5.08 9.14 -0.51
N LEU A 31 -4.13 8.41 0.09
CA LEU A 31 -2.97 7.88 -0.61
C LEU A 31 -3.36 6.82 -1.66
N ARG A 32 -4.33 5.96 -1.36
CA ARG A 32 -4.88 5.01 -2.34
C ARG A 32 -5.57 5.72 -3.50
N ALA A 33 -6.24 6.83 -3.24
CA ALA A 33 -6.83 7.66 -4.28
C ALA A 33 -5.78 8.20 -5.27
N VAL A 34 -4.55 8.43 -4.82
CA VAL A 34 -3.43 8.79 -5.71
C VAL A 34 -3.17 7.68 -6.72
N VAL A 35 -3.13 6.43 -6.29
CA VAL A 35 -2.94 5.27 -7.19
C VAL A 35 -4.05 5.21 -8.25
N GLY A 36 -5.30 5.32 -7.82
CA GLY A 36 -6.45 5.35 -8.73
C GLY A 36 -6.38 6.51 -9.73
N ARG A 37 -5.98 7.68 -9.28
CA ARG A 37 -5.81 8.85 -10.14
C ARG A 37 -4.71 8.64 -11.18
N VAL A 38 -3.56 8.15 -10.78
CA VAL A 38 -2.43 7.88 -11.68
C VAL A 38 -2.79 6.83 -12.72
N LEU A 39 -3.39 5.70 -12.31
CA LEU A 39 -3.84 4.67 -13.24
C LEU A 39 -4.93 5.19 -14.19
N GLY A 40 -5.82 6.05 -13.72
CA GLY A 40 -6.84 6.70 -14.54
C GLY A 40 -6.25 7.63 -15.62
N GLU A 41 -5.13 8.28 -15.35
CA GLU A 41 -4.42 9.06 -16.37
C GLU A 41 -3.83 8.15 -17.45
N VAL A 42 -3.28 7.00 -17.06
CA VAL A 42 -2.75 5.99 -18.01
C VAL A 42 -3.87 5.41 -18.88
N GLU A 43 -5.01 5.07 -18.29
CA GLU A 43 -6.19 4.58 -19.01
C GLU A 43 -6.66 5.59 -20.06
N ARG A 44 -6.84 6.85 -19.68
CA ARG A 44 -7.29 7.92 -20.58
C ARG A 44 -6.27 8.27 -21.67
N GLY A 45 -5.00 8.20 -21.32
CA GLY A 45 -3.89 8.46 -22.25
C GLY A 45 -3.62 7.33 -23.22
N GLY A 46 -4.21 6.15 -23.02
CA GLY A 46 -3.99 4.97 -23.84
C GLY A 46 -2.62 4.32 -23.66
N GLY A 47 -1.91 4.65 -22.59
CA GLY A 47 -0.62 4.07 -22.25
C GLY A 47 0.15 4.89 -21.23
N LEU A 48 1.30 4.37 -20.85
CA LEU A 48 2.21 5.03 -19.92
C LEU A 48 2.93 6.20 -20.60
N PRO A 49 2.97 7.37 -19.97
CA PRO A 49 3.74 8.49 -20.50
C PRO A 49 5.26 8.27 -20.31
N GLY A 50 6.05 8.58 -21.30
CA GLY A 50 7.51 8.55 -21.21
C GLY A 50 8.07 7.22 -20.74
N GLU A 51 8.98 7.28 -19.78
CA GLU A 51 9.66 6.11 -19.19
C GLU A 51 8.97 5.60 -17.91
N HIS A 52 7.78 6.12 -17.58
CA HIS A 52 7.05 5.69 -16.39
C HIS A 52 6.70 4.20 -16.46
N HIS A 53 6.81 3.56 -15.31
CA HIS A 53 6.37 2.18 -15.11
C HIS A 53 6.06 1.96 -13.62
N PHE A 54 5.11 1.08 -13.34
CA PHE A 54 4.61 0.93 -11.99
C PHE A 54 4.80 -0.48 -11.45
N TYR A 55 5.29 -0.56 -10.23
CA TYR A 55 5.24 -1.77 -9.41
C TYR A 55 4.10 -1.60 -8.41
N ILE A 56 3.10 -2.47 -8.48
CA ILE A 56 1.95 -2.45 -7.59
C ILE A 56 1.93 -3.74 -6.80
N THR A 57 2.02 -3.62 -5.50
CA THR A 57 1.95 -4.73 -4.56
C THR A 57 0.59 -4.77 -3.89
N PHE A 58 -0.01 -5.94 -3.78
CA PHE A 58 -1.33 -6.10 -3.17
C PHE A 58 -1.46 -7.46 -2.47
N LYS A 59 -2.38 -7.53 -1.50
CA LYS A 59 -2.73 -8.76 -0.80
C LYS A 59 -3.62 -9.63 -1.69
N THR A 60 -3.17 -10.84 -2.00
CA THR A 60 -3.87 -11.76 -2.91
C THR A 60 -5.14 -12.35 -2.33
N GLN A 61 -5.23 -12.45 -1.00
CA GLN A 61 -6.39 -12.96 -0.28
C GLN A 61 -7.34 -11.86 0.21
N ALA A 62 -7.07 -10.61 -0.12
CA ALA A 62 -7.94 -9.51 0.29
C ALA A 62 -9.33 -9.62 -0.36
N PRO A 63 -10.39 -9.17 0.33
CA PRO A 63 -11.74 -9.18 -0.22
C PRO A 63 -11.82 -8.43 -1.56
N GLY A 64 -12.48 -9.03 -2.54
CA GLY A 64 -12.68 -8.45 -3.85
C GLY A 64 -11.53 -8.64 -4.85
N VAL A 65 -10.40 -9.19 -4.45
CA VAL A 65 -9.32 -9.57 -5.38
C VAL A 65 -9.77 -10.77 -6.20
N ASP A 66 -9.75 -10.60 -7.52
CA ASP A 66 -10.01 -11.67 -8.47
C ASP A 66 -8.82 -11.84 -9.41
N ILE A 67 -8.09 -12.91 -9.20
CA ILE A 67 -6.92 -13.30 -9.97
C ILE A 67 -6.96 -14.79 -10.28
N PRO A 68 -6.33 -15.28 -11.35
CA PRO A 68 -6.26 -16.70 -11.65
C PRO A 68 -5.71 -17.54 -10.49
N GLN A 69 -6.31 -18.68 -10.25
CA GLN A 69 -5.97 -19.56 -9.12
C GLN A 69 -4.48 -19.93 -9.06
N HIS A 70 -3.83 -20.15 -10.19
CA HIS A 70 -2.40 -20.49 -10.22
C HIS A 70 -1.52 -19.34 -9.69
N LEU A 71 -1.97 -18.08 -9.79
CA LEU A 71 -1.28 -16.93 -9.21
C LEU A 71 -1.49 -16.87 -7.70
N THR A 72 -2.71 -17.12 -7.23
CA THR A 72 -2.99 -17.20 -5.79
C THR A 72 -2.19 -18.32 -5.12
N GLN A 73 -2.05 -19.47 -5.78
CA GLN A 73 -1.26 -20.58 -5.27
C GLN A 73 0.24 -20.28 -5.22
N ARG A 74 0.74 -19.54 -6.20
CA ARG A 74 2.15 -19.13 -6.27
C ARG A 74 2.47 -17.98 -5.30
N PHE A 75 1.52 -17.09 -5.10
CA PHE A 75 1.62 -15.91 -4.24
C PHE A 75 0.48 -15.89 -3.22
N PRO A 76 0.55 -16.72 -2.18
CA PRO A 76 -0.58 -16.90 -1.26
C PRO A 76 -0.88 -15.69 -0.37
N ASP A 77 0.11 -14.82 -0.13
CA ASP A 77 -0.05 -13.66 0.75
C ASP A 77 -0.09 -12.35 -0.03
N GLU A 78 0.92 -12.12 -0.83
CA GLU A 78 1.15 -10.84 -1.49
C GLU A 78 1.77 -11.05 -2.86
N MET A 79 1.39 -10.22 -3.80
CA MET A 79 1.89 -10.26 -5.17
C MET A 79 2.25 -8.86 -5.65
N THR A 80 3.37 -8.75 -6.35
CA THR A 80 3.75 -7.52 -7.04
C THR A 80 3.60 -7.69 -8.54
N ILE A 81 2.87 -6.80 -9.16
CA ILE A 81 2.71 -6.71 -10.62
C ILE A 81 3.47 -5.52 -11.17
N VAL A 82 3.90 -5.64 -12.42
CA VAL A 82 4.59 -4.57 -13.14
C VAL A 82 3.71 -4.12 -14.30
N ILE A 83 3.31 -2.86 -14.27
CA ILE A 83 2.65 -2.21 -15.40
C ILE A 83 3.71 -1.44 -16.17
N GLN A 84 4.07 -1.97 -17.35
CA GLN A 84 5.08 -1.42 -18.23
C GLN A 84 4.63 -1.59 -19.70
N ASN A 85 5.49 -1.94 -20.61
CA ASN A 85 5.23 -1.95 -22.04
C ASN A 85 4.15 -2.96 -22.52
N ARG A 86 3.88 -4.00 -21.75
CA ARG A 86 2.98 -5.09 -22.13
C ARG A 86 1.88 -5.28 -21.11
N PHE A 87 0.88 -4.43 -21.18
CA PHE A 87 -0.39 -4.57 -20.47
C PHE A 87 -1.53 -4.24 -21.43
N TRP A 88 -2.73 -4.73 -21.13
CA TRP A 88 -3.92 -4.45 -21.91
C TRP A 88 -5.14 -4.33 -21.01
N ASP A 89 -6.21 -3.78 -21.56
CA ASP A 89 -7.50 -3.64 -20.90
C ASP A 89 -7.42 -3.03 -19.50
N LEU A 90 -6.54 -2.04 -19.31
CA LEU A 90 -6.53 -1.27 -18.06
C LEU A 90 -7.84 -0.50 -17.94
N LYS A 91 -8.58 -0.80 -16.88
CA LYS A 91 -9.82 -0.14 -16.55
C LYS A 91 -9.77 0.28 -15.07
N VAL A 92 -10.02 1.54 -14.82
CA VAL A 92 -10.02 2.10 -13.49
C VAL A 92 -11.44 2.40 -13.05
N GLU A 93 -11.83 1.80 -11.95
CA GLU A 93 -13.11 2.00 -11.27
C GLU A 93 -12.90 2.82 -9.99
N PRO A 94 -13.94 3.30 -9.33
CA PRO A 94 -13.80 4.08 -8.10
C PRO A 94 -13.06 3.35 -6.98
N ASP A 95 -13.28 2.03 -6.87
CA ASP A 95 -12.78 1.21 -5.76
C ASP A 95 -11.71 0.19 -6.17
N ALA A 96 -11.50 0.01 -7.48
CA ALA A 96 -10.66 -1.06 -8.00
C ALA A 96 -10.08 -0.72 -9.37
N PHE A 97 -9.14 -1.51 -9.82
CA PHE A 97 -8.70 -1.50 -11.20
C PHE A 97 -8.63 -2.92 -11.77
N GLU A 98 -8.81 -3.01 -13.08
CA GLU A 98 -8.57 -4.24 -13.85
C GLU A 98 -7.41 -4.02 -14.80
N VAL A 99 -6.61 -5.05 -15.01
CA VAL A 99 -5.53 -5.03 -15.97
C VAL A 99 -5.22 -6.43 -16.49
N GLY A 100 -4.94 -6.52 -17.77
CA GLY A 100 -4.41 -7.73 -18.40
C GLY A 100 -2.89 -7.70 -18.39
N LEU A 101 -2.27 -8.77 -17.92
CA LEU A 101 -0.83 -8.96 -17.87
C LEU A 101 -0.47 -10.38 -18.29
N SER A 102 0.77 -10.58 -18.72
CA SER A 102 1.29 -11.90 -19.06
C SER A 102 2.29 -12.36 -18.00
N PHE A 103 2.05 -13.53 -17.44
CA PHE A 103 2.94 -14.18 -16.47
C PHE A 103 3.50 -15.46 -17.09
N ASN A 104 4.80 -15.54 -17.32
CA ASN A 104 5.43 -16.67 -18.01
C ASN A 104 4.75 -17.00 -19.36
N GLN A 105 4.41 -15.98 -20.13
CA GLN A 105 3.70 -16.07 -21.42
C GLN A 105 2.23 -16.54 -21.32
N VAL A 106 1.70 -16.68 -20.13
CA VAL A 106 0.28 -16.97 -19.88
C VAL A 106 -0.46 -15.65 -19.60
N PRO A 107 -1.42 -15.28 -20.46
CA PRO A 107 -2.22 -14.07 -20.22
C PRO A 107 -3.14 -14.26 -19.03
N ALA A 108 -3.24 -13.24 -18.21
CA ALA A 108 -4.10 -13.21 -17.06
C ALA A 108 -4.76 -11.84 -16.92
N LYS A 109 -6.06 -11.83 -16.62
CA LYS A 109 -6.79 -10.63 -16.24
C LYS A 109 -6.85 -10.58 -14.72
N LEU A 110 -6.50 -9.43 -14.16
CA LEU A 110 -6.51 -9.19 -12.73
C LEU A 110 -7.54 -8.12 -12.41
N HIS A 111 -8.28 -8.33 -11.33
CA HIS A 111 -9.14 -7.33 -10.70
C HIS A 111 -8.65 -7.10 -9.28
N VAL A 112 -8.22 -5.88 -8.98
CA VAL A 112 -7.58 -5.54 -7.71
C VAL A 112 -8.26 -4.32 -7.09
N PRO A 113 -8.94 -4.48 -5.96
CA PRO A 113 -9.42 -3.36 -5.18
C PRO A 113 -8.27 -2.50 -4.66
N PHE A 114 -8.44 -1.19 -4.63
CA PHE A 114 -7.41 -0.31 -4.06
C PHE A 114 -7.17 -0.57 -2.58
N ALA A 115 -8.19 -1.03 -1.85
CA ALA A 115 -8.06 -1.45 -0.45
C ALA A 115 -7.09 -2.62 -0.24
N ALA A 116 -6.86 -3.44 -1.27
CA ALA A 116 -5.91 -4.56 -1.23
C ALA A 116 -4.46 -4.12 -1.50
N VAL A 117 -4.26 -2.94 -2.06
CA VAL A 117 -2.93 -2.44 -2.44
C VAL A 117 -2.14 -2.07 -1.19
N THR A 118 -0.91 -2.59 -1.10
CA THR A 118 0.04 -2.33 -0.01
C THR A 118 1.25 -1.53 -0.46
N GLY A 119 1.51 -1.45 -1.74
CA GLY A 119 2.63 -0.68 -2.28
C GLY A 119 2.39 -0.22 -3.70
N PHE A 120 2.89 0.96 -4.00
CA PHE A 120 2.93 1.53 -5.34
C PHE A 120 4.28 2.22 -5.54
N VAL A 121 5.00 1.87 -6.58
CA VAL A 121 6.32 2.44 -6.88
C VAL A 121 6.40 2.80 -8.35
N ASP A 122 6.89 3.99 -8.64
CA ASP A 122 7.33 4.44 -9.96
C ASP A 122 8.83 4.73 -9.91
N PRO A 123 9.68 3.78 -10.31
CA PRO A 123 11.13 3.95 -10.24
C PRO A 123 11.69 5.04 -11.17
N ALA A 124 10.97 5.35 -12.26
CA ALA A 124 11.42 6.36 -13.23
C ALA A 124 11.57 7.75 -12.61
N VAL A 125 10.79 8.04 -11.57
CA VAL A 125 10.77 9.32 -10.86
C VAL A 125 11.04 9.19 -9.36
N ASN A 126 11.49 8.03 -8.90
CA ASN A 126 11.74 7.73 -7.50
C ASN A 126 10.52 8.01 -6.60
N PHE A 127 9.33 7.67 -7.07
CA PHE A 127 8.10 7.83 -6.32
C PHE A 127 7.65 6.50 -5.72
N ALA A 128 7.32 6.48 -4.44
CA ALA A 128 6.84 5.29 -3.75
C ALA A 128 5.79 5.63 -2.69
N LEU A 129 4.78 4.78 -2.60
CA LEU A 129 3.77 4.79 -1.55
C LEU A 129 3.67 3.40 -0.94
N GLN A 130 3.51 3.33 0.37
CA GLN A 130 3.21 2.10 1.11
C GLN A 130 1.96 2.28 1.94
N PHE A 131 1.12 1.26 1.97
CA PHE A 131 -0.15 1.25 2.70
C PHE A 131 -0.29 -0.02 3.52
N GLN A 132 -1.10 0.07 4.57
CA GLN A 132 -1.62 -1.12 5.22
C GLN A 132 -2.84 -1.62 4.44
N ALA A 133 -2.90 -2.93 4.17
CA ALA A 133 -4.12 -3.52 3.63
C ALA A 133 -5.23 -3.38 4.68
N GLN A 134 -6.40 -2.93 4.26
CA GLN A 134 -7.56 -2.92 5.13
C GLN A 134 -8.00 -4.38 5.33
N SER A 135 -7.83 -4.88 6.55
CA SER A 135 -8.46 -6.12 6.98
C SER A 135 -9.83 -5.77 7.53
N GLU A 136 -10.85 -6.51 7.14
CA GLU A 136 -12.21 -6.35 7.70
C GLU A 136 -12.29 -6.72 9.18
N ASP A 137 -11.29 -7.43 9.70
CA ASP A 137 -11.15 -7.74 11.10
C ASP A 137 -10.17 -6.77 11.75
N GLY A 138 -10.70 -5.95 12.66
CA GLY A 138 -9.97 -4.92 13.39
C GLY A 138 -8.93 -5.45 14.38
N GLU A 139 -8.15 -6.43 14.01
CA GLU A 139 -6.96 -6.82 14.74
C GLU A 139 -5.74 -6.21 14.06
N ALA A 140 -5.27 -5.13 14.66
CA ALA A 140 -3.96 -4.60 14.36
C ALA A 140 -2.91 -5.62 14.80
N GLU A 141 -2.50 -6.52 13.91
CA GLU A 141 -1.24 -7.20 14.11
C GLU A 141 -0.12 -6.18 14.00
N THR A 142 0.41 -5.81 15.15
CA THR A 142 1.70 -5.14 15.24
C THR A 142 2.78 -6.16 14.84
N GLY A 143 2.83 -6.48 13.55
CA GLY A 143 3.97 -7.13 12.96
C GLY A 143 5.06 -6.09 12.80
N GLU A 144 6.12 -6.20 13.56
CA GLU A 144 7.35 -5.48 13.26
C GLU A 144 7.73 -5.76 11.80
N PRO A 145 8.01 -4.74 10.98
CA PRO A 145 8.56 -4.99 9.67
C PRO A 145 9.95 -5.58 9.84
N GLU A 146 10.10 -6.88 9.71
CA GLU A 146 11.39 -7.44 9.39
C GLU A 146 11.83 -6.86 8.05
N ASN A 147 12.72 -5.93 8.16
CA ASN A 147 13.33 -5.20 7.09
C ASN A 147 14.36 -6.13 6.43
N ASP A 148 13.90 -6.99 5.52
CA ASP A 148 14.80 -7.81 4.72
C ASP A 148 14.41 -7.79 3.24
N MET A 149 14.36 -6.56 2.71
CA MET A 149 14.48 -6.35 1.27
C MET A 149 15.76 -5.55 1.03
N PRO A 150 16.66 -6.00 0.17
CA PRO A 150 17.79 -5.19 -0.23
C PRO A 150 17.27 -3.98 -0.99
N ILE A 151 17.15 -2.87 -0.28
CA ILE A 151 16.98 -1.57 -0.90
C ILE A 151 18.28 -1.32 -1.64
N ALA A 152 18.26 -1.38 -2.95
CA ALA A 152 19.33 -0.83 -3.75
C ALA A 152 19.35 0.68 -3.47
N THR A 153 20.19 1.09 -2.55
CA THR A 153 20.53 2.49 -2.32
C THR A 153 21.25 2.99 -3.55
N SER A 154 20.54 3.64 -4.45
CA SER A 154 21.20 4.51 -5.40
C SER A 154 21.49 5.82 -4.67
N GLU A 155 22.75 6.06 -4.36
CA GLU A 155 23.29 7.34 -3.96
C GLU A 155 23.09 8.33 -5.12
N ASP A 156 21.96 8.97 -5.18
CA ASP A 156 21.86 10.26 -5.87
C ASP A 156 20.47 10.88 -5.69
N GLY A 157 20.42 11.99 -4.95
CA GLY A 157 19.45 13.06 -5.09
C GLY A 157 17.96 12.69 -5.18
N SER A 158 17.51 11.62 -4.56
CA SER A 158 16.12 11.19 -4.67
C SER A 158 15.19 12.04 -3.82
N ASN A 159 14.19 12.66 -4.45
CA ASN A 159 13.02 13.21 -3.78
C ASN A 159 12.11 12.07 -3.29
N VAL A 160 12.62 11.27 -2.36
CA VAL A 160 11.78 10.34 -1.63
C VAL A 160 11.06 11.13 -0.54
N VAL A 161 9.78 11.42 -0.72
CA VAL A 161 8.94 11.87 0.37
C VAL A 161 8.61 10.64 1.21
N SER A 162 9.52 10.29 2.08
CA SER A 162 9.28 9.32 3.14
C SER A 162 8.41 10.01 4.17
N VAL A 163 7.10 9.80 4.08
CA VAL A 163 6.21 10.25 5.14
C VAL A 163 6.30 9.20 6.25
N ASP A 164 7.26 9.39 7.12
CA ASP A 164 7.43 8.57 8.31
C ASP A 164 6.41 9.03 9.36
N PHE A 165 5.28 8.31 9.45
CA PHE A 165 4.29 8.53 10.50
C PHE A 165 4.66 7.84 11.82
N THR A 166 5.83 7.24 11.93
CA THR A 166 6.34 6.78 13.20
C THR A 166 6.70 8.00 14.04
N ARG A 167 5.74 8.46 14.84
CA ARG A 167 6.00 9.44 15.87
C ARG A 167 6.93 8.81 16.91
N LYS A 168 8.21 8.95 16.66
CA LYS A 168 9.20 8.65 17.67
C LYS A 168 9.07 9.67 18.79
N LYS A 169 8.84 9.17 19.97
CA LYS A 169 8.98 10.00 21.16
C LYS A 169 10.39 10.58 21.27
#